data_ea0ee7df0d751de2658df38dc03433e9
#
_entry.id   ea0ee7df0d751de2658df38dc03433e9
#
_cell.length_a   1.000
_cell.length_b   1.000
_cell.length_c   1.000
_cell.angle_alpha   90.00
_cell.angle_beta   90.00
_cell.angle_gamma   90.00
#
_symmetry.space_group_name_H-M   'P 1'
#
loop_
_entity.id
_entity.type
_entity.pdbx_description
1 polymer ?
#
loop_
_entity_poly.entity_id
_entity_poly.type
_entity_poly.pdbx_seq_one_letter_code
_entity_poly.pdbx_strand_id
1 'polypeptide(L)' 'AKAVKFYEQAVKAADNNLTAPMYLRKAGLAEQAQGNNEKAAAFYEQILTSYPASTDAREAEKLLGSAK' A
#
# COMPACT_ATOMS: atom_id res chain seq x y z
N ALA A 1 5.82 5.43 -11.55
CA ALA A 1 6.37 4.22 -12.18
C ALA A 1 5.25 3.31 -12.68
N LYS A 2 5.53 2.52 -13.71
CA LYS A 2 4.53 1.65 -14.32
C LYS A 2 3.98 0.61 -13.34
N ALA A 3 4.82 0.07 -12.48
CA ALA A 3 4.40 -0.93 -11.49
C ALA A 3 3.36 -0.36 -10.53
N VAL A 4 3.55 0.88 -10.09
CA VAL A 4 2.62 1.52 -9.16
C VAL A 4 1.26 1.73 -9.82
N LYS A 5 1.24 2.22 -11.06
CA LYS A 5 -0.02 2.40 -11.79
C LYS A 5 -0.75 1.07 -11.96
N PHE A 6 -0.01 0.00 -12.25
CA PHE A 6 -0.60 -1.32 -12.38
C PHE A 6 -1.26 -1.76 -11.07
N TYR A 7 -0.57 -1.58 -9.95
CA TYR A 7 -1.12 -1.94 -8.65
C TYR A 7 -2.34 -1.11 -8.30
N GLU A 8 -2.34 0.18 -8.60
CA GLU A 8 -3.50 1.03 -8.36
C GLU A 8 -4.71 0.56 -9.15
N GLN A 9 -4.53 0.19 -10.40
CA GLN A 9 -5.60 -0.34 -11.23
C GLN A 9 -6.10 -1.68 -10.70
N ALA A 10 -5.20 -2.53 -10.22
CA ALA A 10 -5.56 -3.82 -9.65
C ALA A 10 -6.39 -3.64 -8.37
N VAL A 11 -6.07 -2.65 -7.55
CA VAL A 11 -6.85 -2.34 -6.35
C VAL A 11 -8.27 -1.95 -6.74
N LYS A 12 -8.42 -1.08 -7.74
CA LYS A 12 -9.74 -0.65 -8.21
C LYS A 12 -10.54 -1.82 -8.77
N ALA A 13 -9.88 -2.70 -9.51
CA ALA A 13 -10.55 -3.86 -10.12
C ALA A 13 -10.93 -4.91 -9.08
N ALA A 14 -10.05 -5.17 -8.12
CA ALA A 14 -10.27 -6.18 -7.10
C ALA A 14 -11.28 -5.72 -6.05
N ASP A 15 -11.11 -4.53 -5.53
CA ASP A 15 -11.97 -3.85 -4.57
C ASP A 15 -12.56 -4.80 -3.51
N ASN A 16 -11.71 -5.55 -2.84
CA ASN A 16 -12.14 -6.43 -1.75
C ASN A 16 -11.12 -6.39 -0.60
N ASN A 17 -11.58 -6.86 0.57
CA ASN A 17 -10.80 -6.76 1.80
C ASN A 17 -9.58 -7.70 1.84
N LEU A 18 -9.50 -8.66 0.91
CA LEU A 18 -8.40 -9.62 0.87
C LEU A 18 -7.28 -9.18 -0.06
N THR A 19 -7.64 -8.73 -1.27
CA THR A 19 -6.65 -8.42 -2.30
C THR A 19 -6.26 -6.96 -2.35
N ALA A 20 -7.21 -6.05 -2.10
CA ALA A 20 -6.92 -4.61 -2.18
C ALA A 20 -5.79 -4.17 -1.24
N PRO A 21 -5.79 -4.54 0.06
CA PRO A 21 -4.68 -4.14 0.92
C PRO A 21 -3.34 -4.74 0.51
N MET A 22 -3.35 -5.95 -0.06
CA MET A 22 -2.14 -6.56 -0.58
C MET A 22 -1.53 -5.72 -1.71
N TYR A 23 -2.35 -5.30 -2.66
CA TYR A 23 -1.88 -4.46 -3.76
C TYR A 23 -1.43 -3.09 -3.29
N LEU A 24 -2.13 -2.50 -2.34
CA LEU A 24 -1.71 -1.22 -1.76
C LEU A 24 -0.35 -1.34 -1.08
N ARG A 25 -0.11 -2.42 -0.36
CA ARG A 25 1.17 -2.66 0.28
C ARG A 25 2.28 -2.79 -0.75
N LYS A 26 2.03 -3.56 -1.82
CA LYS A 26 3.00 -3.72 -2.90
C LYS A 26 3.29 -2.40 -3.61
N ALA A 27 2.27 -1.59 -3.83
CA ALA A 27 2.45 -0.26 -4.42
C ALA A 27 3.31 0.63 -3.53
N GLY A 28 3.07 0.59 -2.21
CA GLY A 28 3.87 1.33 -1.26
C GLY A 28 5.33 0.88 -1.26
N LEU A 29 5.56 -0.43 -1.29
CA LEU A 29 6.92 -0.96 -1.35
C LEU A 29 7.63 -0.55 -2.64
N ALA A 30 6.93 -0.52 -3.77
CA ALA A 30 7.50 -0.09 -5.03
C ALA A 30 7.90 1.38 -4.99
N GLU A 31 7.07 2.23 -4.39
CA GLU A 31 7.41 3.65 -4.23
C GLU A 31 8.60 3.83 -3.29
N GLN A 32 8.63 3.09 -2.19
CA GLN A 32 9.72 3.14 -1.24
C GLN A 32 11.05 2.72 -1.88
N ALA A 33 11.01 1.69 -2.72
CA ALA A 33 12.19 1.22 -3.45
C ALA A 33 12.74 2.28 -4.40
N GLN A 34 11.89 3.19 -4.87
CA GLN A 34 12.29 4.31 -5.74
C GLN A 34 12.67 5.55 -4.95
N GLY A 35 12.60 5.50 -3.63
CA GLY A 35 12.91 6.64 -2.78
C GLY A 35 11.74 7.60 -2.57
N ASN A 36 10.54 7.24 -3.02
CA ASN A 36 9.34 8.07 -2.90
C ASN A 36 8.63 7.75 -1.57
N ASN A 37 9.26 8.09 -0.46
CA ASN A 37 8.76 7.73 0.86
C ASN A 37 7.41 8.35 1.20
N GLU A 38 7.14 9.55 0.73
CA GLU A 38 5.86 10.22 0.96
C GLU A 38 4.71 9.48 0.28
N LYS A 39 4.92 9.03 -0.95
CA LYS A 39 3.91 8.25 -1.68
C LYS A 39 3.73 6.88 -1.05
N ALA A 40 4.83 6.26 -0.64
CA ALA A 40 4.77 4.97 0.06
C ALA A 40 3.93 5.10 1.33
N ALA A 41 4.17 6.14 2.12
CA ALA A 41 3.42 6.37 3.34
C ALA A 41 1.93 6.57 3.06
N ALA A 42 1.58 7.27 1.97
CA ALA A 42 0.19 7.47 1.60
C ALA A 42 -0.51 6.14 1.30
N PHE A 43 0.16 5.23 0.59
CA PHE A 43 -0.40 3.90 0.34
C PHE A 43 -0.60 3.10 1.62
N TYR A 44 0.38 3.13 2.51
CA TYR A 44 0.28 2.43 3.79
C TYR A 44 -0.84 3.00 4.66
N GLU A 45 -0.97 4.31 4.72
CA GLU A 45 -2.04 4.96 5.47
C GLU A 45 -3.41 4.60 4.91
N GLN A 46 -3.52 4.46 3.59
CA GLN A 46 -4.76 4.04 2.96
C GLN A 46 -5.17 2.63 3.43
N ILE A 47 -4.21 1.72 3.58
CA ILE A 47 -4.48 0.39 4.12
C ILE A 47 -5.04 0.49 5.53
N LEU A 48 -4.42 1.31 6.37
CA LEU A 48 -4.85 1.47 7.75
C LEU A 48 -6.24 2.10 7.86
N THR A 49 -6.56 3.02 6.96
CA THR A 49 -7.85 3.71 6.96
C THR A 49 -8.96 2.85 6.38
N SER A 50 -8.70 2.19 5.25
CA SER A 50 -9.72 1.47 4.50
C SER A 50 -9.83 0.00 4.90
N TYR A 51 -8.74 -0.60 5.33
CA TYR A 51 -8.69 -2.04 5.64
C TYR A 51 -7.98 -2.30 6.97
N PRO A 52 -8.45 -1.68 8.08
CA PRO A 52 -7.73 -1.76 9.36
C PRO A 52 -7.68 -3.15 9.97
N ALA A 53 -8.61 -4.03 9.59
CA ALA A 53 -8.68 -5.39 10.13
C ALA A 53 -7.79 -6.37 9.36
N SER A 54 -7.18 -5.96 8.26
CA SER A 54 -6.35 -6.84 7.45
C SER A 54 -4.99 -7.09 8.08
N THR A 55 -4.37 -8.22 7.75
CA THR A 55 -2.99 -8.49 8.17
C THR A 55 -2.03 -7.50 7.53
N ASP A 56 -2.35 -7.04 6.33
CA ASP A 56 -1.54 -6.04 5.64
C ASP A 56 -1.52 -4.71 6.38
N ALA A 57 -2.57 -4.39 7.14
CA ALA A 57 -2.59 -3.17 7.95
C ALA A 57 -1.48 -3.18 9.01
N ARG A 58 -1.23 -4.34 9.62
CA ARG A 58 -0.14 -4.47 10.60
C ARG A 58 1.22 -4.25 9.95
N GLU A 59 1.41 -4.82 8.77
CA GLU A 59 2.65 -4.60 8.01
C GLU A 59 2.78 -3.15 7.58
N ALA A 60 1.67 -2.53 7.17
CA ALA A 60 1.65 -1.12 6.78
C ALA A 60 2.09 -0.22 7.94
N GLU A 61 1.66 -0.53 9.16
CA GLU A 61 2.07 0.22 10.34
C GLU A 61 3.57 0.17 10.53
N LYS A 62 4.17 -1.01 10.40
CA LYS A 62 5.62 -1.19 10.51
C LYS A 62 6.34 -0.46 9.39
N LEU A 63 5.82 -0.55 8.17
CA LEU A 63 6.43 0.08 7.01
C LEU A 63 6.32 1.60 7.08
N LEU A 64 5.25 2.13 7.65
CA LEU A 64 5.12 3.56 7.88
C LEU A 64 6.21 4.07 8.83
N GLY A 65 6.50 3.31 9.87
CA GLY A 65 7.59 3.64 10.77
C GLY A 65 8.93 3.69 10.06
N SER A 66 9.15 2.78 9.10
CA SER A 66 10.39 2.75 8.32
C SER A 66 10.45 3.85 7.27
N ALA A 67 9.29 4.25 6.71
CA ALA A 67 9.21 5.25 5.65
C ALA A 67 9.36 6.68 6.17
N LYS A 68 9.12 6.89 7.44
CA LYS A 68 9.29 8.19 8.07
C LYS A 68 10.76 8.42 8.42
#